data_80d32170818db8c6bd3b88247d018f5b
#
_entry.id   80d32170818db8c6bd3b88247d018f5b
#
_cell.length_a   1.000
_cell.length_b   1.000
_cell.length_c   1.000
_cell.angle_alpha   90.00
_cell.angle_beta   90.00
_cell.angle_gamma   90.00
#
_symmetry.space_group_name_H-M   'P 1'
#
loop_
_entity.id
_entity.type
_entity.pdbx_description
1 polymer ?
#
loop_
_entity_poly.entity_id
_entity_poly.type
_entity_poly.pdbx_seq_one_letter_code
_entity_poly.pdbx_strand_id
1 'polypeptide(L)'
;MKQDMIVILDLGSTENTVLARAIRALGVYSEIYPHDITAAELTALPNVKGVIINGGPNHVIDGVDIDVLPEIYKAGIPVMAAGHDKACCEVKLPQLTDDVEAIKNAVQSFVFDTCKAEANWNMTNFVNDQIELIRRQVGDKKVLLALSGGVDSSVVAALLLKAIGNNLVCVHVNHGLMRKGESEAVIEVFKNQLNANLIYVDATDRFLSKLENVCLLYTSPSPRDT
;
A
#
# COMPACT_ATOMS: atom_id res chain seq x y z
N MET A 1 13.52 5.15 7.61
CA MET A 1 13.79 3.75 7.25
C MET A 1 15.23 3.63 6.86
N LYS A 2 15.87 2.53 7.21
CA LYS A 2 17.28 2.25 6.81
C LYS A 2 17.35 1.26 5.65
N GLN A 3 16.20 0.86 5.11
CA GLN A 3 16.09 -0.14 4.06
C GLN A 3 16.23 0.51 2.70
N ASP A 4 16.95 -0.14 1.81
CA ASP A 4 17.08 0.29 0.43
C ASP A 4 15.74 0.09 -0.30
N MET A 5 15.35 1.06 -1.13
CA MET A 5 14.04 1.08 -1.77
C MET A 5 14.17 1.20 -3.29
N ILE A 6 13.38 0.40 -3.98
CA ILE A 6 13.10 0.57 -5.42
C ILE A 6 11.70 1.17 -5.55
N VAL A 7 11.61 2.30 -6.22
CA VAL A 7 10.35 2.98 -6.54
C VAL A 7 9.82 2.42 -7.86
N ILE A 8 8.53 2.08 -7.88
CA ILE A 8 7.81 1.65 -9.09
C ILE A 8 6.89 2.80 -9.47
N LEU A 9 7.02 3.31 -10.70
CA LEU A 9 6.12 4.32 -11.25
C LEU A 9 5.09 3.64 -12.14
N ASP A 10 3.82 3.84 -11.80
CA ASP A 10 2.69 3.23 -12.51
C ASP A 10 2.37 4.03 -13.79
N LEU A 11 2.63 3.42 -14.94
CA LEU A 11 2.24 3.91 -16.26
C LEU A 11 1.16 3.01 -16.90
N GLY A 12 0.16 2.63 -16.12
CA GLY A 12 -0.99 1.86 -16.61
C GLY A 12 -0.76 0.35 -16.68
N SER A 13 0.21 -0.16 -15.93
CA SER A 13 0.45 -1.61 -15.81
C SER A 13 -0.56 -2.26 -14.86
N THR A 14 -1.02 -3.46 -15.22
CA THR A 14 -1.80 -4.35 -14.35
C THR A 14 -0.91 -5.12 -13.36
N GLU A 15 0.43 -5.13 -13.59
CA GLU A 15 1.38 -5.99 -12.89
C GLU A 15 2.21 -5.27 -11.81
N ASN A 16 1.83 -4.04 -11.43
CA ASN A 16 2.58 -3.26 -10.43
C ASN A 16 2.74 -3.98 -9.09
N THR A 17 1.68 -4.65 -8.61
CA THR A 17 1.73 -5.41 -7.35
C THR A 17 2.57 -6.67 -7.46
N VAL A 18 2.59 -7.31 -8.63
CA VAL A 18 3.41 -8.51 -8.89
C VAL A 18 4.88 -8.11 -8.92
N LEU A 19 5.22 -7.02 -9.62
CA LEU A 19 6.56 -6.44 -9.64
C LEU A 19 7.04 -6.06 -8.22
N ALA A 20 6.19 -5.40 -7.43
CA ALA A 20 6.53 -5.06 -6.06
C ALA A 20 6.82 -6.29 -5.20
N ARG A 21 6.04 -7.36 -5.35
CA ARG A 21 6.28 -8.65 -4.67
C ARG A 21 7.58 -9.30 -5.11
N ALA A 22 7.90 -9.28 -6.41
CA ALA A 22 9.13 -9.83 -6.94
C ALA A 22 10.38 -9.13 -6.35
N ILE A 23 10.38 -7.80 -6.27
CA ILE A 23 11.45 -7.02 -5.66
C ILE A 23 11.58 -7.33 -4.16
N ARG A 24 10.45 -7.42 -3.44
CA ARG A 24 10.45 -7.78 -2.02
C ARG A 24 10.92 -9.22 -1.79
N ALA A 25 10.67 -10.13 -2.72
CA ALA A 25 11.21 -11.50 -2.69
C ALA A 25 12.73 -11.54 -2.87
N LEU A 26 13.35 -10.50 -3.46
CA LEU A 26 14.80 -10.29 -3.48
C LEU A 26 15.35 -9.71 -2.15
N GLY A 27 14.50 -9.41 -1.19
CA GLY A 27 14.88 -8.80 0.09
C GLY A 27 15.11 -7.29 0.00
N VAL A 28 14.61 -6.61 -1.03
CA VAL A 28 14.68 -5.17 -1.20
C VAL A 28 13.29 -4.57 -1.07
N TYR A 29 13.15 -3.42 -0.38
CA TYR A 29 11.86 -2.76 -0.23
C TYR A 29 11.41 -2.13 -1.55
N SER A 30 10.11 -2.08 -1.79
CA SER A 30 9.54 -1.43 -2.97
C SER A 30 8.20 -0.76 -2.66
N GLU A 31 7.97 0.39 -3.27
CA GLU A 31 6.70 1.12 -3.23
C GLU A 31 6.25 1.52 -4.63
N ILE A 32 4.93 1.61 -4.81
CA ILE A 32 4.30 2.04 -6.06
C ILE A 32 3.85 3.48 -5.91
N TYR A 33 4.24 4.33 -6.86
CA TYR A 33 3.86 5.73 -6.93
C TYR A 33 3.20 6.04 -8.28
N PRO A 34 2.37 7.07 -8.37
CA PRO A 34 1.81 7.50 -9.63
C PRO A 34 2.88 8.08 -10.55
N HIS A 35 2.62 8.09 -11.85
CA HIS A 35 3.55 8.53 -12.89
C HIS A 35 3.92 10.02 -12.81
N ASP A 36 3.08 10.84 -12.19
CA ASP A 36 3.21 12.29 -12.07
C ASP A 36 3.97 12.77 -10.82
N ILE A 37 4.60 11.82 -10.07
CA ILE A 37 5.49 12.18 -8.97
C ILE A 37 6.62 13.09 -9.47
N THR A 38 6.92 14.16 -8.73
CA THR A 38 8.01 15.07 -9.05
C THR A 38 9.38 14.52 -8.63
N ALA A 39 10.46 14.99 -9.27
CA ALA A 39 11.81 14.61 -8.84
C ALA A 39 12.12 15.06 -7.40
N ALA A 40 11.55 16.17 -6.95
CA ALA A 40 11.69 16.65 -5.58
C ALA A 40 11.04 15.68 -4.58
N GLU A 41 9.84 15.21 -4.84
CA GLU A 41 9.16 14.21 -4.02
C GLU A 41 9.91 12.88 -4.03
N LEU A 42 10.34 12.42 -5.22
CA LEU A 42 11.12 11.19 -5.35
C LEU A 42 12.41 11.22 -4.53
N THR A 43 13.16 12.32 -4.59
CA THR A 43 14.42 12.47 -3.85
C THR A 43 14.23 12.70 -2.36
N ALA A 44 13.07 13.13 -1.93
CA ALA A 44 12.69 13.25 -0.51
C ALA A 44 12.36 11.88 0.13
N LEU A 45 12.09 10.85 -0.67
CA LEU A 45 11.85 9.50 -0.18
C LEU A 45 13.14 8.92 0.43
N PRO A 46 13.00 8.10 1.49
CA PRO A 46 14.17 7.54 2.16
C PRO A 46 14.84 6.45 1.33
N ASN A 47 16.18 6.53 1.17
CA ASN A 47 17.03 5.48 0.60
C ASN A 47 16.57 4.92 -0.76
N VAL A 48 16.09 5.76 -1.67
CA VAL A 48 15.78 5.35 -3.04
C VAL A 48 17.06 4.98 -3.76
N LYS A 49 17.15 3.76 -4.25
CA LYS A 49 18.31 3.22 -5.00
C LYS A 49 18.05 3.13 -6.51
N GLY A 50 16.80 3.01 -6.90
CA GLY A 50 16.43 2.90 -8.31
C GLY A 50 14.94 3.14 -8.53
N VAL A 51 14.60 3.39 -9.78
CA VAL A 51 13.24 3.60 -10.26
C VAL A 51 12.94 2.61 -11.37
N ILE A 52 11.79 1.97 -11.31
CA ILE A 52 11.26 1.12 -12.38
C ILE A 52 9.98 1.78 -12.90
N ILE A 53 10.01 2.21 -14.15
CA ILE A 53 8.84 2.70 -14.87
C ILE A 53 8.12 1.50 -15.44
N ASN A 54 6.90 1.23 -14.96
CA ASN A 54 6.14 0.04 -15.35
C ASN A 54 4.95 0.40 -16.23
N GLY A 55 5.14 0.30 -17.54
CA GLY A 55 4.13 0.52 -18.56
C GLY A 55 3.19 -0.67 -18.72
N GLY A 56 2.04 -0.42 -19.29
CA GLY A 56 1.03 -1.46 -19.52
C GLY A 56 -0.09 -1.02 -20.46
N PRO A 57 -1.15 -1.82 -20.56
CA PRO A 57 -2.23 -1.58 -21.53
C PRO A 57 -3.03 -0.30 -21.26
N ASN A 58 -3.01 0.22 -20.04
CA ASN A 58 -3.77 1.40 -19.64
C ASN A 58 -2.92 2.70 -19.68
N HIS A 59 -1.92 2.76 -20.57
CA HIS A 59 -1.00 3.90 -20.70
C HIS A 59 -1.60 5.11 -21.44
N VAL A 60 -2.83 5.04 -21.89
CA VAL A 60 -3.52 6.15 -22.60
C VAL A 60 -4.66 6.65 -21.74
N ILE A 61 -4.63 7.95 -21.39
CA ILE A 61 -5.72 8.65 -20.69
C ILE A 61 -6.21 9.78 -21.60
N ASP A 62 -7.50 9.81 -21.89
CA ASP A 62 -8.14 10.81 -22.78
C ASP A 62 -7.46 10.96 -24.15
N GLY A 63 -6.92 9.84 -24.69
CA GLY A 63 -6.24 9.81 -25.98
C GLY A 63 -4.80 10.32 -25.95
N VAL A 64 -4.23 10.56 -24.77
CA VAL A 64 -2.84 10.99 -24.57
C VAL A 64 -2.06 9.88 -23.86
N ASP A 65 -0.88 9.54 -24.41
CA ASP A 65 0.03 8.61 -23.74
C ASP A 65 0.57 9.24 -22.45
N ILE A 66 0.42 8.52 -21.36
CA ILE A 66 1.02 8.91 -20.07
C ILE A 66 2.52 8.59 -20.06
N ASP A 67 3.27 9.48 -19.46
CA ASP A 67 4.71 9.33 -19.23
C ASP A 67 5.09 9.95 -17.89
N VAL A 68 6.27 9.61 -17.40
CA VAL A 68 6.83 10.26 -16.21
C VAL A 68 7.34 11.66 -16.56
N LEU A 69 7.43 12.53 -15.57
CA LEU A 69 8.01 13.85 -15.74
C LEU A 69 9.47 13.75 -16.22
N PRO A 70 9.91 14.55 -17.22
CA PRO A 70 11.27 14.46 -17.78
C PRO A 70 12.39 14.64 -16.75
N GLU A 71 12.10 15.29 -15.63
CA GLU A 71 13.04 15.49 -14.53
C GLU A 71 13.38 14.21 -13.76
N ILE A 72 12.51 13.19 -13.81
CA ILE A 72 12.76 11.87 -13.20
C ILE A 72 14.02 11.24 -13.79
N TYR A 73 14.19 11.33 -15.11
CA TYR A 73 15.37 10.81 -15.83
C TYR A 73 16.68 11.57 -15.49
N LYS A 74 16.56 12.76 -14.90
CA LYS A 74 17.69 13.62 -14.52
C LYS A 74 17.94 13.63 -13.01
N ALA A 75 17.19 12.86 -12.25
CA ALA A 75 17.29 12.84 -10.77
C ALA A 75 18.58 12.19 -10.24
N GLY A 76 19.43 11.64 -11.12
CA GLY A 76 20.68 10.95 -10.71
C GLY A 76 20.45 9.58 -10.07
N ILE A 77 19.25 9.04 -10.20
CA ILE A 77 18.86 7.71 -9.72
C ILE A 77 18.75 6.79 -10.95
N PRO A 78 19.27 5.55 -10.90
CA PRO A 78 19.13 4.60 -12.00
C PRO A 78 17.66 4.35 -12.34
N VAL A 79 17.33 4.39 -13.65
CA VAL A 79 15.97 4.20 -14.14
C VAL A 79 15.92 3.03 -15.12
N MET A 80 15.02 2.09 -14.88
CA MET A 80 14.68 0.99 -15.79
C MET A 80 13.24 1.15 -16.30
N ALA A 81 13.00 0.79 -17.55
CA ALA A 81 11.67 0.73 -18.12
C ALA A 81 11.25 -0.73 -18.38
N ALA A 82 10.02 -1.07 -18.01
CA ALA A 82 9.37 -2.33 -18.35
C ALA A 82 8.05 -2.03 -19.08
N GLY A 83 7.84 -2.64 -20.25
CA GLY A 83 6.64 -2.37 -21.05
C GLY A 83 6.48 -0.92 -21.51
N HIS A 84 7.57 -0.17 -21.53
CA HIS A 84 7.61 1.25 -21.90
C HIS A 84 8.88 1.55 -22.70
N ASP A 85 8.72 2.07 -23.94
CA ASP A 85 9.86 2.29 -24.83
C ASP A 85 10.31 3.75 -24.81
N LYS A 86 11.27 4.06 -23.94
CA LYS A 86 11.92 5.38 -23.89
C LYS A 86 13.42 5.26 -24.10
N ALA A 87 13.93 6.14 -24.97
CA ALA A 87 15.34 6.15 -25.34
C ALA A 87 16.29 6.50 -24.16
N CYS A 88 15.77 7.19 -23.14
CA CYS A 88 16.55 7.63 -21.97
C CYS A 88 16.73 6.56 -20.89
N CYS A 89 16.11 5.37 -21.01
CA CYS A 89 16.34 4.27 -20.10
C CYS A 89 17.44 3.36 -20.63
N GLU A 90 18.50 3.14 -19.84
CA GLU A 90 19.59 2.23 -20.19
C GLU A 90 19.17 0.76 -20.18
N VAL A 91 18.29 0.40 -19.24
CA VAL A 91 17.74 -0.95 -19.11
C VAL A 91 16.27 -0.93 -19.50
N LYS A 92 15.93 -1.79 -20.47
CA LYS A 92 14.55 -1.95 -20.94
C LYS A 92 14.15 -3.42 -20.90
N LEU A 93 12.95 -3.67 -20.40
CA LEU A 93 12.32 -4.97 -20.41
C LEU A 93 11.02 -4.90 -21.22
N PRO A 94 10.60 -6.02 -21.82
CA PRO A 94 9.25 -6.13 -22.38
C PRO A 94 8.21 -5.97 -21.27
N GLN A 95 6.94 -5.90 -21.65
CA GLN A 95 5.85 -5.90 -20.68
C GLN A 95 5.98 -7.12 -19.74
N LEU A 96 5.85 -6.88 -18.45
CA LEU A 96 5.97 -7.92 -17.43
C LEU A 96 4.73 -8.84 -17.47
N THR A 97 4.92 -10.05 -17.00
CA THR A 97 3.87 -11.06 -16.84
C THR A 97 3.38 -11.10 -15.40
N ASP A 98 2.48 -12.01 -15.07
CA ASP A 98 2.02 -12.28 -13.70
C ASP A 98 2.91 -13.29 -12.93
N ASP A 99 3.99 -13.78 -13.57
CA ASP A 99 4.93 -14.71 -12.96
C ASP A 99 5.99 -13.99 -12.12
N VAL A 100 5.86 -14.08 -10.80
CA VAL A 100 6.77 -13.47 -9.82
C VAL A 100 8.22 -13.92 -10.01
N GLU A 101 8.48 -15.20 -10.29
CA GLU A 101 9.85 -15.72 -10.44
C GLU A 101 10.49 -15.21 -11.75
N ALA A 102 9.73 -15.16 -12.84
CA ALA A 102 10.21 -14.60 -14.10
C ALA A 102 10.57 -13.11 -13.94
N ILE A 103 9.71 -12.33 -13.30
CA ILE A 103 9.97 -10.91 -13.02
C ILE A 103 11.19 -10.76 -12.13
N LYS A 104 11.28 -11.52 -11.03
CA LYS A 104 12.41 -11.50 -10.10
C LYS A 104 13.73 -11.70 -10.83
N ASN A 105 13.81 -12.71 -11.69
CA ASN A 105 15.00 -12.98 -12.48
C ASN A 105 15.33 -11.82 -13.45
N ALA A 106 14.31 -11.23 -14.07
CA ALA A 106 14.48 -10.13 -15.02
C ALA A 106 14.98 -8.83 -14.36
N VAL A 107 14.54 -8.53 -13.13
CA VAL A 107 14.92 -7.27 -12.44
C VAL A 107 16.12 -7.41 -11.52
N GLN A 108 16.58 -8.62 -11.21
CA GLN A 108 17.63 -8.87 -10.23
C GLN A 108 18.92 -8.13 -10.54
N SER A 109 19.39 -8.18 -11.78
CA SER A 109 20.61 -7.49 -12.20
C SER A 109 20.47 -5.96 -12.09
N PHE A 110 19.32 -5.41 -12.47
CA PHE A 110 19.06 -3.98 -12.27
C PHE A 110 19.12 -3.61 -10.78
N VAL A 111 18.46 -4.37 -9.92
CA VAL A 111 18.39 -4.08 -8.48
C VAL A 111 19.76 -4.16 -7.82
N PHE A 112 20.53 -5.22 -8.09
CA PHE A 112 21.80 -5.44 -7.37
C PHE A 112 23.02 -4.89 -8.10
N ASP A 113 23.09 -5.00 -9.43
CA ASP A 113 24.27 -4.60 -10.17
C ASP A 113 24.24 -3.13 -10.59
N THR A 114 23.08 -2.60 -10.97
CA THR A 114 22.94 -1.21 -11.38
C THR A 114 22.62 -0.30 -10.21
N CYS A 115 21.58 -0.61 -9.44
CA CYS A 115 21.14 0.21 -8.31
C CYS A 115 22.00 0.03 -7.05
N LYS A 116 22.83 -1.04 -6.98
CA LYS A 116 23.63 -1.39 -5.80
C LYS A 116 22.80 -1.47 -4.52
N ALA A 117 21.56 -1.92 -4.64
CA ALA A 117 20.68 -2.09 -3.49
C ALA A 117 21.12 -3.31 -2.66
N GLU A 118 20.98 -3.21 -1.35
CA GLU A 118 21.26 -4.28 -0.42
C GLU A 118 19.96 -5.05 -0.07
N ALA A 119 20.05 -6.37 0.07
CA ALA A 119 18.93 -7.21 0.50
C ALA A 119 18.69 -7.07 2.02
N ASN A 120 18.29 -5.87 2.48
CA ASN A 120 18.16 -5.51 3.89
C ASN A 120 16.68 -5.38 4.34
N TRP A 121 15.73 -5.69 3.46
CA TRP A 121 14.31 -5.72 3.78
C TRP A 121 13.83 -7.11 4.18
N ASN A 122 13.10 -7.19 5.28
CA ASN A 122 12.26 -8.33 5.65
C ASN A 122 11.04 -7.84 6.44
N MET A 123 9.99 -8.67 6.52
CA MET A 123 8.74 -8.28 7.17
C MET A 123 8.92 -7.91 8.65
N THR A 124 9.82 -8.57 9.36
CA THR A 124 10.07 -8.28 10.79
C THR A 124 10.67 -6.88 10.97
N ASN A 125 11.68 -6.53 10.17
CA ASN A 125 12.29 -5.21 10.19
C ASN A 125 11.28 -4.14 9.79
N PHE A 126 10.48 -4.40 8.75
CA PHE A 126 9.42 -3.50 8.32
C PHE A 126 8.41 -3.21 9.46
N VAL A 127 7.91 -4.25 10.13
CA VAL A 127 6.99 -4.10 11.27
C VAL A 127 7.62 -3.26 12.38
N ASN A 128 8.88 -3.50 12.73
CA ASN A 128 9.57 -2.76 13.76
C ASN A 128 9.76 -1.27 13.38
N ASP A 129 10.15 -1.00 12.13
CA ASP A 129 10.28 0.36 11.61
C ASP A 129 8.93 1.11 11.63
N GLN A 130 7.83 0.44 11.25
CA GLN A 130 6.49 1.02 11.31
C GLN A 130 6.07 1.33 12.76
N ILE A 131 6.35 0.44 13.70
CA ILE A 131 6.09 0.68 15.13
C ILE A 131 6.85 1.91 15.62
N GLU A 132 8.12 2.06 15.29
CA GLU A 132 8.91 3.22 15.68
C GLU A 132 8.41 4.51 15.01
N LEU A 133 8.01 4.45 13.74
CA LEU A 133 7.43 5.58 13.02
C LEU A 133 6.13 6.04 13.69
N ILE A 134 5.22 5.11 13.98
CA ILE A 134 3.96 5.38 14.68
C ILE A 134 4.22 6.04 16.04
N ARG A 135 5.15 5.50 16.84
CA ARG A 135 5.51 6.08 18.14
C ARG A 135 5.97 7.53 18.03
N ARG A 136 6.80 7.82 17.03
CA ARG A 136 7.29 9.20 16.79
C ARG A 136 6.18 10.15 16.35
N GLN A 137 5.27 9.68 15.47
CA GLN A 137 4.19 10.52 14.95
C GLN A 137 3.10 10.77 16.00
N VAL A 138 2.75 9.77 16.79
CA VAL A 138 1.68 9.84 17.78
C VAL A 138 2.15 10.52 19.07
N GLY A 139 3.37 10.20 19.53
CA GLY A 139 3.85 10.63 20.84
C GLY A 139 2.91 10.19 21.95
N ASP A 140 2.54 11.10 22.83
CA ASP A 140 1.65 10.83 23.97
C ASP A 140 0.15 11.00 23.65
N LYS A 141 -0.20 11.23 22.38
CA LYS A 141 -1.58 11.45 21.96
C LYS A 141 -2.36 10.13 21.91
N LYS A 142 -3.69 10.24 22.02
CA LYS A 142 -4.60 9.12 21.78
C LYS A 142 -4.93 9.02 20.28
N VAL A 143 -5.07 7.81 19.82
CA VAL A 143 -5.51 7.48 18.44
C VAL A 143 -6.85 6.80 18.49
N LEU A 144 -7.80 7.27 17.69
CA LEU A 144 -9.07 6.62 17.43
C LEU A 144 -8.97 5.84 16.12
N LEU A 145 -9.30 4.56 16.16
CA LEU A 145 -9.37 3.69 14.98
C LEU A 145 -10.79 3.16 14.80
N ALA A 146 -11.40 3.44 13.66
CA ALA A 146 -12.61 2.76 13.24
C ALA A 146 -12.25 1.32 12.77
N LEU A 147 -12.65 0.32 13.54
CA LEU A 147 -12.31 -1.08 13.32
C LEU A 147 -13.48 -1.80 12.63
N SER A 148 -13.37 -2.01 11.33
CA SER A 148 -14.42 -2.67 10.55
C SER A 148 -14.47 -4.20 10.72
N GLY A 149 -13.37 -4.81 11.16
CA GLY A 149 -13.19 -6.27 11.20
C GLY A 149 -12.56 -6.85 9.93
N GLY A 150 -12.37 -6.04 8.87
CA GLY A 150 -11.63 -6.44 7.68
C GLY A 150 -10.12 -6.54 7.95
N VAL A 151 -9.39 -7.19 7.03
CA VAL A 151 -7.94 -7.46 7.17
C VAL A 151 -7.15 -6.19 7.40
N ASP A 152 -7.38 -5.14 6.60
CA ASP A 152 -6.60 -3.90 6.66
C ASP A 152 -6.73 -3.20 8.00
N SER A 153 -7.97 -2.99 8.48
CA SER A 153 -8.22 -2.37 9.78
C SER A 153 -7.67 -3.20 10.94
N SER A 154 -7.66 -4.52 10.80
CA SER A 154 -7.12 -5.44 11.81
C SER A 154 -5.60 -5.38 11.88
N VAL A 155 -4.91 -5.29 10.73
CA VAL A 155 -3.45 -5.11 10.67
C VAL A 155 -3.05 -3.75 11.27
N VAL A 156 -3.76 -2.69 10.92
CA VAL A 156 -3.53 -1.35 11.48
C VAL A 156 -3.74 -1.36 12.99
N ALA A 157 -4.81 -2.00 13.50
CA ALA A 157 -5.07 -2.13 14.93
C ALA A 157 -3.93 -2.87 15.65
N ALA A 158 -3.44 -3.98 15.08
CA ALA A 158 -2.35 -4.76 15.67
C ALA A 158 -1.03 -3.97 15.72
N LEU A 159 -0.70 -3.21 14.68
CA LEU A 159 0.48 -2.34 14.66
C LEU A 159 0.37 -1.21 15.69
N LEU A 160 -0.78 -0.54 15.74
CA LEU A 160 -1.05 0.54 16.70
C LEU A 160 -1.01 0.02 18.14
N LEU A 161 -1.59 -1.14 18.43
CA LEU A 161 -1.51 -1.76 19.76
C LEU A 161 -0.07 -2.02 20.19
N LYS A 162 0.77 -2.54 19.29
CA LYS A 162 2.20 -2.75 19.57
C LYS A 162 2.97 -1.44 19.73
N ALA A 163 2.58 -0.39 19.02
CA ALA A 163 3.26 0.89 19.05
C ALA A 163 2.90 1.75 20.27
N ILE A 164 1.60 1.92 20.54
CA ILE A 164 1.08 2.92 21.51
C ILE A 164 0.18 2.31 22.59
N GLY A 165 -0.08 1.02 22.56
CA GLY A 165 -0.80 0.30 23.62
C GLY A 165 -2.15 0.95 23.97
N ASN A 166 -2.31 1.34 25.24
CA ASN A 166 -3.55 1.90 25.79
C ASN A 166 -3.94 3.28 25.22
N ASN A 167 -3.06 3.92 24.48
CA ASN A 167 -3.39 5.17 23.77
C ASN A 167 -4.21 4.92 22.49
N LEU A 168 -4.38 3.65 22.08
CA LEU A 168 -5.30 3.27 21.03
C LEU A 168 -6.71 3.05 21.58
N VAL A 169 -7.69 3.71 20.96
CA VAL A 169 -9.12 3.46 21.16
C VAL A 169 -9.69 2.93 19.86
N CYS A 170 -10.13 1.67 19.86
CA CYS A 170 -10.82 1.06 18.73
C CYS A 170 -12.32 1.25 18.87
N VAL A 171 -13.01 1.60 17.79
CA VAL A 171 -14.47 1.69 17.74
C VAL A 171 -14.97 0.74 16.67
N HIS A 172 -15.77 -0.23 17.06
CA HIS A 172 -16.49 -1.14 16.16
C HIS A 172 -17.98 -0.79 16.16
N VAL A 173 -18.51 -0.48 14.98
CA VAL A 173 -19.92 -0.14 14.79
C VAL A 173 -20.61 -1.29 14.09
N ASN A 174 -21.57 -1.93 14.76
CA ASN A 174 -22.50 -2.84 14.13
C ASN A 174 -23.65 -2.05 13.51
N HIS A 175 -23.70 -2.03 12.18
CA HIS A 175 -24.74 -1.34 11.40
C HIS A 175 -25.87 -2.28 10.94
N GLY A 176 -25.89 -3.52 11.41
CA GLY A 176 -26.93 -4.50 11.07
C GLY A 176 -26.76 -5.22 9.72
N LEU A 177 -25.74 -4.86 8.93
CA LEU A 177 -25.43 -5.48 7.63
C LEU A 177 -24.12 -6.29 7.68
N MET A 178 -23.59 -6.55 8.88
CA MET A 178 -22.42 -7.41 9.09
C MET A 178 -22.79 -8.88 8.80
N ARG A 179 -21.81 -9.68 8.43
CA ARG A 179 -22.01 -11.12 8.34
C ARG A 179 -22.31 -11.71 9.71
N LYS A 180 -23.04 -12.82 9.74
CA LYS A 180 -23.37 -13.51 10.99
C LYS A 180 -22.11 -13.86 11.78
N GLY A 181 -22.01 -13.41 13.03
CA GLY A 181 -20.89 -13.67 13.93
C GLY A 181 -19.66 -12.80 13.72
N GLU A 182 -19.67 -11.86 12.77
CA GLU A 182 -18.51 -11.03 12.42
C GLU A 182 -18.18 -10.01 13.55
N SER A 183 -19.20 -9.35 14.10
CA SER A 183 -19.01 -8.41 15.21
C SER A 183 -18.55 -9.12 16.48
N GLU A 184 -19.07 -10.30 16.76
CA GLU A 184 -18.68 -11.14 17.90
C GLU A 184 -17.21 -11.59 17.76
N ALA A 185 -16.79 -11.96 16.54
CA ALA A 185 -15.40 -12.31 16.25
C ALA A 185 -14.44 -11.13 16.47
N VAL A 186 -14.83 -9.90 16.05
CA VAL A 186 -14.05 -8.68 16.30
C VAL A 186 -13.90 -8.43 17.81
N ILE A 187 -14.98 -8.55 18.57
CA ILE A 187 -14.97 -8.36 20.04
C ILE A 187 -14.05 -9.41 20.67
N GLU A 188 -14.20 -10.68 20.29
CA GLU A 188 -13.41 -11.78 20.84
C GLU A 188 -11.91 -11.55 20.62
N VAL A 189 -11.50 -11.22 19.39
CA VAL A 189 -10.09 -11.02 19.06
C VAL A 189 -9.52 -9.77 19.73
N PHE A 190 -10.16 -8.62 19.51
CA PHE A 190 -9.54 -7.35 19.90
C PHE A 190 -9.73 -7.02 21.39
N LYS A 191 -10.90 -7.32 21.97
CA LYS A 191 -11.17 -7.02 23.37
C LYS A 191 -10.65 -8.12 24.29
N ASN A 192 -10.96 -9.40 23.99
CA ASN A 192 -10.69 -10.50 24.92
C ASN A 192 -9.27 -11.06 24.77
N GLN A 193 -8.80 -11.26 23.51
CA GLN A 193 -7.47 -11.86 23.28
C GLN A 193 -6.35 -10.81 23.26
N LEU A 194 -6.55 -9.66 22.59
CA LEU A 194 -5.54 -8.61 22.45
C LEU A 194 -5.64 -7.53 23.53
N ASN A 195 -6.65 -7.57 24.40
CA ASN A 195 -6.89 -6.59 25.47
C ASN A 195 -6.87 -5.13 24.96
N ALA A 196 -7.41 -4.90 23.74
CA ALA A 196 -7.52 -3.59 23.17
C ALA A 196 -8.63 -2.77 23.85
N ASN A 197 -8.47 -1.46 23.96
CA ASN A 197 -9.55 -0.57 24.38
C ASN A 197 -10.59 -0.47 23.26
N LEU A 198 -11.52 -1.43 23.21
CA LEU A 198 -12.55 -1.55 22.18
C LEU A 198 -13.91 -1.04 22.70
N ILE A 199 -14.44 -0.04 22.02
CA ILE A 199 -15.81 0.46 22.16
C ILE A 199 -16.66 -0.20 21.09
N TYR A 200 -17.63 -1.02 21.52
CA TYR A 200 -18.64 -1.58 20.63
C TYR A 200 -19.88 -0.67 20.61
N VAL A 201 -20.35 -0.34 19.44
CA VAL A 201 -21.55 0.47 19.23
C VAL A 201 -22.53 -0.34 18.41
N ASP A 202 -23.66 -0.71 19.01
CA ASP A 202 -24.79 -1.24 18.26
C ASP A 202 -25.59 -0.07 17.67
N ALA A 203 -25.55 0.05 16.37
CA ALA A 203 -26.26 1.07 15.60
C ALA A 203 -27.25 0.44 14.60
N THR A 204 -27.59 -0.84 14.80
CA THR A 204 -28.43 -1.64 13.90
C THR A 204 -29.71 -0.91 13.53
N ASP A 205 -30.51 -0.53 14.53
CA ASP A 205 -31.80 0.14 14.29
C ASP A 205 -31.62 1.48 13.57
N ARG A 206 -30.58 2.23 13.95
CA ARG A 206 -30.27 3.53 13.35
C ARG A 206 -29.95 3.42 11.85
N PHE A 207 -29.21 2.40 11.45
CA PHE A 207 -28.84 2.20 10.04
C PHE A 207 -29.98 1.55 9.26
N LEU A 208 -30.58 0.48 9.79
CA LEU A 208 -31.66 -0.22 9.09
C LEU A 208 -32.89 0.64 8.87
N SER A 209 -33.26 1.53 9.81
CA SER A 209 -34.37 2.46 9.62
C SER A 209 -34.14 3.46 8.47
N LYS A 210 -32.87 3.73 8.10
CA LYS A 210 -32.53 4.58 6.94
C LYS A 210 -32.59 3.83 5.62
N LEU A 211 -32.57 2.51 5.68
CA LEU A 211 -32.70 1.63 4.52
C LEU A 211 -34.13 1.15 4.26
N GLU A 212 -35.07 1.57 5.10
CA GLU A 212 -36.47 1.27 4.91
C GLU A 212 -36.94 1.79 3.54
N ASN A 213 -37.58 0.91 2.74
CA ASN A 213 -38.00 1.14 1.35
C ASN A 213 -36.86 1.32 0.32
N VAL A 214 -35.62 1.09 0.68
CA VAL A 214 -34.48 1.02 -0.27
C VAL A 214 -34.41 -0.41 -0.81
N CYS A 215 -34.79 -0.60 -2.08
CA CYS A 215 -34.91 -1.92 -2.68
C CYS A 215 -33.55 -2.58 -2.98
N LEU A 216 -32.55 -1.78 -3.37
CA LEU A 216 -31.22 -2.25 -3.76
C LEU A 216 -30.13 -1.28 -3.31
N LEU A 217 -28.99 -1.81 -2.86
CA LEU A 217 -27.86 -1.01 -2.36
C LEU A 217 -27.23 -0.10 -3.43
N TYR A 218 -27.40 -0.42 -4.72
CA TYR A 218 -26.90 0.45 -5.79
C TYR A 218 -27.65 1.79 -5.91
N THR A 219 -28.78 1.95 -5.23
CA THR A 219 -29.46 3.26 -5.12
C THR A 219 -28.86 4.15 -4.05
N SER A 220 -27.87 3.67 -3.31
CA SER A 220 -27.13 4.46 -2.31
C SER A 220 -26.24 5.48 -3.01
N PRO A 221 -26.28 6.75 -2.64
CA PRO A 221 -25.41 7.78 -3.22
C PRO A 221 -23.96 7.70 -2.69
N SER A 222 -23.41 6.49 -2.57
CA SER A 222 -22.04 6.30 -2.11
C SER A 222 -21.06 6.68 -3.23
N PRO A 223 -20.02 7.49 -2.93
CA PRO A 223 -18.99 7.81 -3.92
C PRO A 223 -18.15 6.60 -4.38
N ARG A 224 -18.32 5.43 -3.75
CA ARG A 224 -17.67 4.17 -4.16
C ARG A 224 -18.42 3.42 -5.25
N ASP A 225 -19.63 3.88 -5.58
CA ASP A 225 -20.49 3.24 -6.57
C ASP A 225 -20.40 3.95 -7.95
N THR A 226 -19.43 4.83 -8.13
CA THR A 226 -19.12 5.54 -9.40
C THR A 226 -17.79 5.07 -9.97
#